data_50104b4ea2cbddc177add5e0c2a216e5
#
_entry.id   50104b4ea2cbddc177add5e0c2a216e5
#
_cell.length_a   1.000
_cell.length_b   1.000
_cell.length_c   1.000
_cell.angle_alpha   90.00
_cell.angle_beta   90.00
_cell.angle_gamma   90.00
#
_symmetry.space_group_name_H-M   'P 1'
#
loop_
_entity.id
_entity.type
_entity.pdbx_description
1 polymer ?
#
loop_
_entity_poly.entity_id
_entity_poly.type
_entity_poly.pdbx_seq_one_letter_code
_entity_poly.pdbx_strand_id
1 'polypeptide(L)'
;GPTGICTLLCVMLKNPKHIIMCEKDEERIQFINKHYPDVLTVSPEECEEFVKKTSDHGGADVVLEVAGAESTFRLAWECARPNAIVTIVALYDKAQSLPLPDMYGKNLIFKIGGVDGCDCDETLKLIADGKINTEPLITHTYPLSKIEEAYDLFENKRDGVIKVAVECWH
;
A
#
# COMPACT_ATOMS: atom_id res chain seq x y z
N GLY A 1 -0.34 -5.86 0.98
CA GLY A 1 -1.17 -6.59 0.00
C GLY A 1 -1.09 -5.99 -1.40
N PRO A 2 -1.83 -6.53 -2.39
CA PRO A 2 -1.73 -6.10 -3.80
C PRO A 2 -2.01 -4.60 -3.99
N THR A 3 -2.99 -4.05 -3.29
CA THR A 3 -3.29 -2.61 -3.36
C THR A 3 -2.11 -1.77 -2.85
N GLY A 4 -1.45 -2.20 -1.77
CA GLY A 4 -0.26 -1.52 -1.24
C GLY A 4 0.91 -1.52 -2.24
N ILE A 5 1.11 -2.62 -2.97
CA ILE A 5 2.17 -2.70 -4.00
C ILE A 5 1.80 -1.83 -5.22
N CYS A 6 0.54 -1.82 -5.65
CA CYS A 6 0.10 -0.89 -6.70
C CYS A 6 0.33 0.58 -6.29
N THR A 7 0.01 0.91 -5.03
CA THR A 7 0.27 2.23 -4.45
C THR A 7 1.79 2.54 -4.45
N LEU A 8 2.63 1.58 -4.06
CA LEU A 8 4.09 1.71 -4.12
C LEU A 8 4.57 2.08 -5.53
N LEU A 9 4.10 1.37 -6.55
CA LEU A 9 4.48 1.64 -7.95
C LEU A 9 4.15 3.08 -8.37
N CYS A 10 2.98 3.59 -7.97
CA CYS A 10 2.60 4.97 -8.24
C CYS A 10 3.46 5.99 -7.44
N VAL A 11 3.80 5.67 -6.18
CA VAL A 11 4.67 6.52 -5.36
C VAL A 11 6.08 6.62 -5.94
N MET A 12 6.62 5.52 -6.46
CA MET A 12 7.95 5.50 -7.09
C MET A 12 8.06 6.48 -8.25
N LEU A 13 6.97 6.75 -8.99
CA LEU A 13 6.95 7.76 -10.07
C LEU A 13 7.21 9.18 -9.59
N LYS A 14 7.01 9.45 -8.30
CA LYS A 14 7.25 10.78 -7.68
C LYS A 14 8.68 10.95 -7.18
N ASN A 15 9.48 9.90 -7.25
CA ASN A 15 10.89 9.89 -6.89
C ASN A 15 11.19 10.50 -5.51
N PRO A 16 10.48 10.07 -4.44
CA PRO A 16 10.69 10.61 -3.10
C PRO A 16 12.06 10.18 -2.56
N LYS A 17 12.58 10.91 -1.55
CA LYS A 17 13.87 10.59 -0.92
C LYS A 17 13.85 9.22 -0.23
N HIS A 18 12.77 8.89 0.46
CA HIS A 18 12.56 7.61 1.12
C HIS A 18 11.14 7.11 0.85
N ILE A 19 11.02 5.80 0.65
CA ILE A 19 9.75 5.09 0.65
C ILE A 19 9.83 4.06 1.77
N ILE A 20 8.88 4.11 2.70
CA ILE A 20 8.79 3.18 3.81
C ILE A 20 7.47 2.42 3.67
N MET A 21 7.54 1.09 3.61
CA MET A 21 6.38 0.22 3.61
C MET A 21 6.24 -0.49 4.96
N CYS A 22 5.14 -0.22 5.65
CA CYS A 22 4.75 -0.95 6.83
C CYS A 22 3.98 -2.21 6.40
N GLU A 23 4.53 -3.38 6.69
CA GLU A 23 3.92 -4.68 6.38
C GLU A 23 4.22 -5.67 7.52
N LYS A 24 3.26 -6.53 7.84
CA LYS A 24 3.38 -7.55 8.89
C LYS A 24 3.63 -8.96 8.37
N ASP A 25 3.35 -9.18 7.09
CA ASP A 25 3.45 -10.47 6.44
C ASP A 25 4.87 -10.67 5.90
N GLU A 26 5.58 -11.66 6.42
CA GLU A 26 6.99 -11.92 6.10
C GLU A 26 7.21 -12.26 4.62
N GLU A 27 6.32 -13.04 4.00
CA GLU A 27 6.43 -13.38 2.57
C GLU A 27 6.30 -12.14 1.69
N ARG A 28 5.42 -11.20 2.08
CA ARG A 28 5.27 -9.91 1.39
C ARG A 28 6.45 -8.99 1.61
N ILE A 29 7.03 -8.97 2.80
CA ILE A 29 8.28 -8.24 3.08
C ILE A 29 9.38 -8.77 2.17
N GLN A 30 9.56 -10.10 2.09
CA GLN A 30 10.53 -10.71 1.20
C GLN A 30 10.27 -10.39 -0.28
N PHE A 31 9.02 -10.40 -0.71
CA PHE A 31 8.63 -9.98 -2.05
C PHE A 31 9.04 -8.53 -2.34
N ILE A 32 8.74 -7.60 -1.42
CA ILE A 32 9.10 -6.19 -1.57
C ILE A 32 10.61 -6.03 -1.64
N ASN A 33 11.35 -6.62 -0.72
CA ASN A 33 12.81 -6.52 -0.67
C ASN A 33 13.48 -7.10 -1.92
N LYS A 34 12.90 -8.15 -2.49
CA LYS A 34 13.40 -8.77 -3.72
C LYS A 34 13.18 -7.91 -4.97
N HIS A 35 12.00 -7.33 -5.11
CA HIS A 35 11.60 -6.64 -6.33
C HIS A 35 11.81 -5.11 -6.28
N TYR A 36 11.90 -4.55 -5.06
CA TYR A 36 12.00 -3.11 -4.81
C TYR A 36 13.06 -2.82 -3.73
N PRO A 37 14.35 -3.11 -3.99
CA PRO A 37 15.41 -3.08 -2.98
C PRO A 37 15.67 -1.70 -2.36
N ASP A 38 15.24 -0.62 -3.01
CA ASP A 38 15.36 0.74 -2.51
C ASP A 38 14.23 1.14 -1.55
N VAL A 39 13.23 0.26 -1.36
CA VAL A 39 12.11 0.48 -0.47
C VAL A 39 12.45 -0.08 0.91
N LEU A 40 12.29 0.76 1.94
CA LEU A 40 12.49 0.35 3.32
C LEU A 40 11.25 -0.36 3.85
N THR A 41 11.41 -1.55 4.39
CA THR A 41 10.30 -2.30 5.01
C THR A 41 10.43 -2.26 6.53
N VAL A 42 9.29 -2.19 7.22
CA VAL A 42 9.23 -2.11 8.68
C VAL A 42 7.97 -2.81 9.20
N SER A 43 8.06 -3.42 10.38
CA SER A 43 6.89 -3.97 11.09
C SER A 43 5.98 -2.87 11.63
N PRO A 44 4.67 -3.14 11.85
CA PRO A 44 3.77 -2.16 12.45
C PRO A 44 4.23 -1.66 13.82
N GLU A 45 4.84 -2.52 14.62
CA GLU A 45 5.29 -2.24 15.98
C GLU A 45 6.44 -1.23 16.02
N GLU A 46 7.29 -1.24 15.01
CA GLU A 46 8.47 -0.38 14.92
C GLU A 46 8.25 0.84 14.01
N CYS A 47 7.13 0.86 13.27
CA CYS A 47 6.92 1.79 12.16
C CYS A 47 7.01 3.25 12.57
N GLU A 48 6.37 3.66 13.66
CA GLU A 48 6.37 5.05 14.10
C GLU A 48 7.78 5.55 14.43
N GLU A 49 8.53 4.78 15.23
CA GLU A 49 9.89 5.13 15.61
C GLU A 49 10.82 5.13 14.39
N PHE A 50 10.71 4.12 13.54
CA PHE A 50 11.50 4.01 12.32
C PHE A 50 11.27 5.19 11.37
N VAL A 51 10.02 5.57 11.13
CA VAL A 51 9.66 6.71 10.29
C VAL A 51 10.22 8.02 10.86
N LYS A 52 10.05 8.25 12.18
CA LYS A 52 10.57 9.45 12.84
C LYS A 52 12.10 9.57 12.75
N LYS A 53 12.81 8.45 12.84
CA LYS A 53 14.27 8.38 12.78
C LYS A 53 14.80 8.54 11.37
N THR A 54 14.08 8.00 10.36
CA THR A 54 14.52 8.00 8.96
C THR A 54 14.22 9.33 8.28
N SER A 55 13.15 10.01 8.69
CA SER A 55 12.70 11.26 8.07
C SER A 55 13.48 12.48 8.59
N ASP A 56 13.63 13.51 7.72
CA ASP A 56 14.34 14.74 8.09
C ASP A 56 13.54 15.62 9.08
N HIS A 57 12.24 15.40 9.23
CA HIS A 57 11.32 16.26 9.98
C HIS A 57 10.53 15.53 11.08
N GLY A 58 11.04 14.39 11.56
CA GLY A 58 10.44 13.65 12.67
C GLY A 58 9.10 12.99 12.33
N GLY A 59 8.86 12.64 11.07
CA GLY A 59 7.70 11.96 10.56
C GLY A 59 7.59 12.07 9.04
N ALA A 60 6.69 11.33 8.44
CA ALA A 60 6.51 11.29 6.99
C ALA A 60 5.78 12.54 6.47
N ASP A 61 6.21 13.06 5.32
CA ASP A 61 5.54 14.18 4.62
C ASP A 61 4.17 13.79 4.07
N VAL A 62 4.07 12.54 3.58
CA VAL A 62 2.86 11.95 3.05
C VAL A 62 2.73 10.54 3.59
N VAL A 63 1.55 10.20 4.08
CA VAL A 63 1.20 8.85 4.51
C VAL A 63 0.02 8.35 3.69
N LEU A 64 0.14 7.13 3.17
CA LEU A 64 -0.91 6.45 2.40
C LEU A 64 -1.37 5.24 3.20
N GLU A 65 -2.59 5.30 3.74
CA GLU A 65 -3.21 4.20 4.46
C GLU A 65 -3.96 3.31 3.46
N VAL A 66 -3.56 2.04 3.37
CA VAL A 66 -4.00 1.11 2.31
C VAL A 66 -4.52 -0.22 2.86
N ALA A 67 -4.54 -0.39 4.18
CA ALA A 67 -4.92 -1.66 4.82
C ALA A 67 -6.37 -1.69 5.33
N GLY A 68 -6.92 -0.56 5.76
CA GLY A 68 -8.32 -0.45 6.16
C GLY A 68 -8.65 -0.99 7.55
N ALA A 69 -7.71 -0.96 8.48
CA ALA A 69 -7.93 -1.36 9.86
C ALA A 69 -7.83 -0.17 10.84
N GLU A 70 -8.51 -0.25 11.98
CA GLU A 70 -8.46 0.79 13.01
C GLU A 70 -7.01 1.06 13.46
N SER A 71 -6.22 0.00 13.67
CA SER A 71 -4.82 0.12 14.07
C SER A 71 -3.96 0.80 13.00
N THR A 72 -4.22 0.55 11.71
CA THR A 72 -3.47 1.17 10.62
C THR A 72 -3.89 2.62 10.36
N PHE A 73 -5.15 2.97 10.60
CA PHE A 73 -5.60 4.37 10.61
C PHE A 73 -4.86 5.18 11.67
N ARG A 74 -4.79 4.63 12.89
CA ARG A 74 -4.07 5.27 13.99
C ARG A 74 -2.60 5.44 13.65
N LEU A 75 -1.93 4.38 13.25
CA LEU A 75 -0.51 4.40 12.87
C LEU A 75 -0.23 5.41 11.76
N ALA A 76 -1.13 5.55 10.78
CA ALA A 76 -0.96 6.46 9.67
C ALA A 76 -0.81 7.92 10.12
N TRP A 77 -1.67 8.41 11.02
CA TRP A 77 -1.55 9.77 11.49
C TRP A 77 -0.46 9.95 12.57
N GLU A 78 -0.11 8.90 13.32
CA GLU A 78 1.03 8.90 14.26
C GLU A 78 2.36 9.06 13.53
N CYS A 79 2.55 8.36 12.41
CA CYS A 79 3.73 8.46 11.55
C CYS A 79 3.86 9.79 10.81
N ALA A 80 2.77 10.52 10.64
CA ALA A 80 2.76 11.78 9.91
C ALA A 80 3.43 12.91 10.70
N ARG A 81 4.33 13.68 10.06
CA ARG A 81 4.86 14.91 10.67
C ARG A 81 3.80 16.01 10.77
N PRO A 82 4.05 17.09 11.51
CA PRO A 82 3.19 18.28 11.41
C PRO A 82 3.09 18.80 9.97
N ASN A 83 1.89 19.24 9.58
CA ASN A 83 1.52 19.73 8.24
C ASN A 83 1.62 18.64 7.14
N ALA A 84 1.62 17.35 7.49
CA ALA A 84 1.63 16.26 6.53
C ALA A 84 0.26 16.01 5.90
N ILE A 85 0.27 15.26 4.81
CA ILE A 85 -0.93 14.75 4.14
C ILE A 85 -1.08 13.27 4.50
N VAL A 86 -2.25 12.90 5.01
CA VAL A 86 -2.65 11.50 5.25
C VAL A 86 -3.76 11.15 4.28
N THR A 87 -3.48 10.25 3.34
CA THR A 87 -4.45 9.80 2.34
C THR A 87 -4.96 8.42 2.70
N ILE A 88 -6.28 8.30 2.83
CA ILE A 88 -6.96 7.05 3.08
C ILE A 88 -7.38 6.45 1.74
N VAL A 89 -6.66 5.42 1.33
CA VAL A 89 -6.90 4.66 0.10
C VAL A 89 -7.79 3.45 0.36
N ALA A 90 -7.67 2.86 1.55
CA ALA A 90 -8.43 1.69 1.93
C ALA A 90 -9.91 1.99 2.21
N LEU A 91 -10.75 0.96 2.03
CA LEU A 91 -12.14 0.99 2.47
C LEU A 91 -12.23 0.51 3.93
N TYR A 92 -13.08 1.18 4.69
CA TYR A 92 -13.37 0.84 6.08
C TYR A 92 -14.83 0.39 6.21
N ASP A 93 -15.05 -0.67 6.96
CA ASP A 93 -16.39 -1.19 7.28
C ASP A 93 -17.02 -0.50 8.51
N LYS A 94 -16.22 0.23 9.29
CA LYS A 94 -16.63 0.91 10.53
C LYS A 94 -16.13 2.34 10.56
N ALA A 95 -16.85 3.19 11.29
CA ALA A 95 -16.41 4.56 11.57
C ALA A 95 -15.07 4.57 12.30
N GLN A 96 -14.18 5.48 11.89
CA GLN A 96 -12.90 5.69 12.53
C GLN A 96 -12.94 6.97 13.38
N SER A 97 -12.25 6.93 14.52
CA SER A 97 -12.19 8.07 15.44
C SER A 97 -10.99 8.96 15.14
N LEU A 98 -11.22 10.27 15.15
CA LEU A 98 -10.16 11.27 15.13
C LEU A 98 -9.95 11.76 16.59
N PRO A 99 -8.90 11.31 17.28
CA PRO A 99 -8.60 11.73 18.64
C PRO A 99 -8.00 13.13 18.64
N LEU A 100 -8.84 14.14 18.50
CA LEU A 100 -8.43 15.54 18.33
C LEU A 100 -7.44 16.03 19.41
N PRO A 101 -7.59 15.64 20.70
CA PRO A 101 -6.61 16.04 21.72
C PRO A 101 -5.18 15.58 21.40
N ASP A 102 -5.02 14.36 20.85
CA ASP A 102 -3.72 13.76 20.53
C ASP A 102 -3.15 14.33 19.21
N MET A 103 -4.04 14.83 18.35
CA MET A 103 -3.69 15.39 17.05
C MET A 103 -3.45 16.89 17.10
N TYR A 104 -3.70 17.52 18.22
CA TYR A 104 -3.53 18.95 18.39
C TYR A 104 -2.07 19.37 18.11
N GLY A 105 -1.91 20.34 17.22
CA GLY A 105 -0.57 20.78 16.79
C GLY A 105 0.03 20.03 15.59
N LYS A 106 -0.57 18.90 15.15
CA LYS A 106 -0.12 18.23 13.92
C LYS A 106 -0.59 18.92 12.64
N ASN A 107 -1.73 19.65 12.66
CA ASN A 107 -2.25 20.39 11.51
C ASN A 107 -2.30 19.51 10.22
N LEU A 108 -2.87 18.30 10.32
CA LEU A 108 -2.87 17.32 9.23
C LEU A 108 -3.95 17.63 8.19
N ILE A 109 -3.65 17.27 6.94
CA ILE A 109 -4.62 17.24 5.85
C ILE A 109 -5.01 15.79 5.61
N PHE A 110 -6.27 15.43 5.81
CA PHE A 110 -6.81 14.14 5.43
C PHE A 110 -7.43 14.21 4.03
N LYS A 111 -7.06 13.23 3.19
CA LYS A 111 -7.68 13.01 1.88
C LYS A 111 -8.33 11.63 1.87
N ILE A 112 -9.59 11.57 1.48
CA ILE A 112 -10.35 10.33 1.38
C ILE A 112 -11.05 10.36 0.04
N GLY A 113 -10.95 9.28 -0.71
CA GLY A 113 -11.63 9.23 -2.00
C GLY A 113 -11.76 7.82 -2.53
N GLY A 114 -12.80 7.59 -3.29
CA GLY A 114 -12.99 6.41 -4.11
C GLY A 114 -12.34 6.59 -5.48
N VAL A 115 -12.02 5.48 -6.13
CA VAL A 115 -11.57 5.49 -7.53
C VAL A 115 -12.78 5.55 -8.44
N ASP A 116 -12.81 6.53 -9.32
CA ASP A 116 -13.83 6.69 -10.36
C ASP A 116 -13.37 6.25 -11.77
N GLY A 117 -12.12 5.79 -11.86
CA GLY A 117 -11.53 5.32 -13.11
C GLY A 117 -11.06 6.43 -14.05
N CYS A 118 -11.05 7.69 -13.63
CA CYS A 118 -10.65 8.83 -14.46
C CYS A 118 -9.20 8.73 -14.96
N ASP A 119 -8.32 8.06 -14.22
CA ASP A 119 -6.88 7.96 -14.53
C ASP A 119 -6.50 6.63 -15.23
N CYS A 120 -7.47 5.85 -15.69
CA CYS A 120 -7.20 4.55 -16.32
C CYS A 120 -6.33 4.67 -17.57
N ASP A 121 -6.63 5.62 -18.45
CA ASP A 121 -5.88 5.81 -19.70
C ASP A 121 -4.42 6.22 -19.41
N GLU A 122 -4.20 7.11 -18.44
CA GLU A 122 -2.86 7.51 -18.03
C GLU A 122 -2.10 6.33 -17.41
N THR A 123 -2.75 5.57 -16.54
CA THR A 123 -2.13 4.40 -15.88
C THR A 123 -1.75 3.33 -16.91
N LEU A 124 -2.63 3.01 -17.86
CA LEU A 124 -2.34 2.06 -18.94
C LEU A 124 -1.17 2.53 -19.81
N LYS A 125 -1.11 3.82 -20.09
CA LYS A 125 0.03 4.38 -20.83
C LYS A 125 1.34 4.27 -20.04
N LEU A 126 1.34 4.52 -18.74
CA LEU A 126 2.53 4.34 -17.89
C LEU A 126 3.02 2.90 -17.87
N ILE A 127 2.11 1.93 -17.90
CA ILE A 127 2.44 0.50 -18.01
C ILE A 127 3.00 0.20 -19.42
N ALA A 128 2.34 0.65 -20.48
CA ALA A 128 2.77 0.43 -21.85
C ALA A 128 4.14 1.05 -22.14
N ASP A 129 4.43 2.23 -21.57
CA ASP A 129 5.71 2.91 -21.68
C ASP A 129 6.82 2.29 -20.78
N GLY A 130 6.51 1.22 -20.04
CA GLY A 130 7.43 0.53 -19.12
C GLY A 130 7.81 1.34 -17.87
N LYS A 131 7.08 2.42 -17.55
CA LYS A 131 7.31 3.24 -16.36
C LYS A 131 6.78 2.60 -15.09
N ILE A 132 5.76 1.77 -15.24
CA ILE A 132 5.21 0.91 -14.16
C ILE A 132 5.30 -0.52 -14.64
N ASN A 133 6.03 -1.36 -13.91
CA ASN A 133 6.08 -2.79 -14.16
C ASN A 133 5.11 -3.53 -13.21
N THR A 134 4.02 -4.06 -13.76
CA THR A 134 3.01 -4.82 -13.02
C THR A 134 3.18 -6.33 -13.12
N GLU A 135 4.09 -6.84 -13.95
CA GLU A 135 4.31 -8.28 -14.14
C GLU A 135 4.60 -9.05 -12.85
N PRO A 136 5.45 -8.53 -11.91
CA PRO A 136 5.73 -9.26 -10.67
C PRO A 136 4.51 -9.42 -9.76
N LEU A 137 3.44 -8.64 -9.96
CA LEU A 137 2.22 -8.74 -9.17
C LEU A 137 1.42 -10.01 -9.48
N ILE A 138 1.50 -10.53 -10.71
CA ILE A 138 0.79 -11.75 -11.11
C ILE A 138 1.66 -12.94 -10.70
N THR A 139 1.40 -13.45 -9.50
CA THR A 139 2.17 -14.55 -8.93
C THR A 139 1.65 -15.93 -9.34
N HIS A 140 0.38 -16.02 -9.68
CA HIS A 140 -0.29 -17.28 -10.02
C HIS A 140 -1.21 -17.10 -11.22
N THR A 141 -1.35 -18.17 -12.01
CA THR A 141 -2.26 -18.22 -13.16
C THR A 141 -3.08 -19.50 -13.09
N TYR A 142 -4.38 -19.40 -13.26
CA TYR A 142 -5.31 -20.52 -13.24
C TYR A 142 -6.22 -20.48 -14.47
N PRO A 143 -6.58 -21.64 -15.04
CA PRO A 143 -7.66 -21.69 -16.03
C PRO A 143 -9.01 -21.42 -15.36
N LEU A 144 -9.98 -20.90 -16.11
CA LEU A 144 -11.31 -20.59 -15.59
C LEU A 144 -11.99 -21.80 -14.92
N SER A 145 -11.72 -23.01 -15.42
CA SER A 145 -12.24 -24.27 -14.85
C SER A 145 -11.78 -24.55 -13.42
N LYS A 146 -10.74 -23.83 -12.94
CA LYS A 146 -10.18 -23.93 -11.59
C LYS A 146 -10.33 -22.65 -10.76
N ILE A 147 -11.35 -21.84 -11.08
CA ILE A 147 -11.58 -20.55 -10.43
C ILE A 147 -11.77 -20.68 -8.92
N GLU A 148 -12.41 -21.77 -8.45
CA GLU A 148 -12.62 -22.01 -7.01
C GLU A 148 -11.28 -22.24 -6.27
N GLU A 149 -10.34 -22.98 -6.89
CA GLU A 149 -8.99 -23.19 -6.35
C GLU A 149 -8.23 -21.86 -6.27
N ALA A 150 -8.38 -20.99 -7.28
CA ALA A 150 -7.76 -19.67 -7.33
C ALA A 150 -8.29 -18.74 -6.22
N TYR A 151 -9.61 -18.75 -5.98
CA TYR A 151 -10.21 -18.01 -4.86
C TYR A 151 -9.75 -18.54 -3.50
N ASP A 152 -9.72 -19.85 -3.30
CA ASP A 152 -9.27 -20.47 -2.04
C ASP A 152 -7.80 -20.13 -1.75
N LEU A 153 -6.93 -20.15 -2.78
CA LEU A 153 -5.54 -19.72 -2.65
C LEU A 153 -5.44 -18.26 -2.20
N PHE A 154 -6.18 -17.36 -2.87
CA PHE A 154 -6.11 -15.94 -2.63
C PHE A 154 -6.71 -15.53 -1.28
N GLU A 155 -7.86 -16.09 -0.92
CA GLU A 155 -8.55 -15.81 0.35
C GLU A 155 -7.70 -16.24 1.54
N ASN A 156 -7.08 -17.42 1.46
CA ASN A 156 -6.26 -17.97 2.53
C ASN A 156 -4.79 -17.48 2.49
N LYS A 157 -4.45 -16.60 1.55
CA LYS A 157 -3.11 -15.98 1.43
C LYS A 157 -1.97 -16.99 1.43
N ARG A 158 -2.14 -18.11 0.72
CA ARG A 158 -1.13 -19.18 0.67
C ARG A 158 -0.15 -18.95 -0.48
N ASP A 159 1.00 -19.62 -0.39
CA ASP A 159 2.01 -19.70 -1.44
C ASP A 159 2.50 -18.34 -1.98
N GLY A 160 2.62 -17.35 -1.08
CA GLY A 160 3.09 -16.02 -1.43
C GLY A 160 2.20 -15.26 -2.43
N VAL A 161 0.91 -15.60 -2.53
CA VAL A 161 0.01 -15.02 -3.51
C VAL A 161 -0.14 -13.50 -3.34
N ILE A 162 0.12 -12.76 -4.43
CA ILE A 162 -0.16 -11.32 -4.52
C ILE A 162 -1.38 -11.10 -5.40
N LYS A 163 -1.36 -11.55 -6.66
CA LYS A 163 -2.50 -11.53 -7.57
C LYS A 163 -2.56 -12.81 -8.37
N VAL A 164 -3.78 -13.23 -8.68
CA VAL A 164 -4.06 -14.37 -9.53
C VAL A 164 -4.63 -13.89 -10.85
N ALA A 165 -4.04 -14.33 -11.96
CA ALA A 165 -4.63 -14.21 -13.29
C ALA A 165 -5.48 -15.43 -13.60
N VAL A 166 -6.63 -15.22 -14.23
CA VAL A 166 -7.50 -16.30 -14.67
C VAL A 166 -7.59 -16.29 -16.19
N GLU A 167 -7.19 -17.40 -16.82
CA GLU A 167 -7.27 -17.59 -18.27
C GLU A 167 -8.67 -18.07 -18.66
N CYS A 168 -9.38 -17.25 -19.43
CA CYS A 168 -10.77 -17.50 -19.80
C CYS A 168 -10.94 -18.35 -21.09
N TRP A 169 -9.85 -18.62 -21.79
CA TRP A 169 -9.88 -19.16 -23.16
C TRP A 169 -9.29 -20.58 -23.33
N HIS A 170 -9.45 -21.44 -22.30
CA HIS A 170 -8.99 -22.85 -22.37
C HIS A 170 -10.09 -23.80 -21.95
#